data_37c71c54a1066a63ea79bd3c8b5f4a57
#
_entry.id   37c71c54a1066a63ea79bd3c8b5f4a57
#
_cell.length_a   1.000
_cell.length_b   1.000
_cell.length_c   1.000
_cell.angle_alpha   90.00
_cell.angle_beta   90.00
_cell.angle_gamma   90.00
#
_symmetry.space_group_name_H-M   'P 1'
#
loop_
_entity.id
_entity.type
_entity.pdbx_description
1 polymer ?
#
loop_
_entity_poly.entity_id
_entity_poly.type
_entity_poly.pdbx_seq_one_letter_code
_entity_poly.pdbx_strand_id
1 'polypeptide(L)'
;MAQNKVVSVRRVVKREPRQFVLQEKLDGFRCTAHKENGVVRLVSRQGKPISGLVDVEKDIAAIDADNFVIDGELLLKDRANIPSKLQYKATSKIVSSKDPEKHGITLNAFDIVSEQEWQAQESIYPYMDRYEILQSKAAGFENISIVENLYVGNDESVIEKMIVDAKAKEWEGLMIRFCDSKYAWKRSKDLLKVKPFQELDAYIIGYEEGTNSNAGKLGAFLCEVDYKDMGKLKFKVGGGYSDEERDQFWAQRDSLVGRIISVQYFEITNNAEGNLSVRFPEFLELKEEGSTINN
;
A
#
# COMPACT_ATOMS: atom_id res chain seq x y z
N MET A 1 -1.81 13.94 -7.28
CA MET A 1 -2.76 12.84 -7.00
C MET A 1 -2.68 12.43 -5.53
N ALA A 2 -3.80 12.21 -4.85
CA ALA A 2 -3.81 11.94 -3.42
C ALA A 2 -3.41 10.48 -3.11
N GLN A 3 -2.74 10.24 -1.98
CA GLN A 3 -2.45 8.88 -1.53
C GLN A 3 -3.73 8.21 -1.02
N ASN A 4 -4.02 7.00 -1.49
CA ASN A 4 -5.14 6.21 -0.98
C ASN A 4 -4.93 5.83 0.49
N LYS A 5 -6.04 5.75 1.21
CA LYS A 5 -6.03 5.45 2.65
C LYS A 5 -5.62 4.00 2.86
N VAL A 6 -4.65 3.77 3.74
CA VAL A 6 -4.35 2.43 4.24
C VAL A 6 -5.48 1.98 5.15
N VAL A 7 -5.95 0.78 4.97
CA VAL A 7 -7.07 0.22 5.75
C VAL A 7 -6.61 -1.09 6.37
N SER A 8 -6.88 -1.30 7.64
CA SER A 8 -6.81 -2.64 8.21
C SER A 8 -7.92 -3.50 7.59
N VAL A 9 -7.67 -4.79 7.38
CA VAL A 9 -8.65 -5.73 6.82
C VAL A 9 -10.00 -5.64 7.53
N ARG A 10 -10.01 -5.46 8.86
CA ARG A 10 -11.22 -5.31 9.69
C ARG A 10 -12.11 -4.08 9.34
N ARG A 11 -11.61 -3.10 8.59
CA ARG A 11 -12.38 -1.88 8.23
C ARG A 11 -13.06 -1.95 6.86
N VAL A 12 -12.71 -2.89 6.02
CA VAL A 12 -13.36 -3.09 4.70
C VAL A 12 -14.79 -3.60 4.89
N VAL A 13 -15.01 -4.39 5.93
CA VAL A 13 -16.17 -5.24 6.26
C VAL A 13 -17.49 -4.51 6.60
N LYS A 14 -17.57 -3.20 6.66
CA LYS A 14 -18.80 -2.50 7.13
C LYS A 14 -19.67 -1.92 6.03
N ARG A 15 -19.47 -2.30 4.77
CA ARG A 15 -20.29 -1.83 3.65
C ARG A 15 -21.09 -2.97 3.04
N GLU A 16 -22.20 -2.61 2.37
CA GLU A 16 -22.96 -3.56 1.58
C GLU A 16 -22.03 -4.42 0.70
N PRO A 17 -22.37 -5.71 0.49
CA PRO A 17 -21.51 -6.62 -0.26
C PRO A 17 -21.38 -6.14 -1.71
N ARG A 18 -20.29 -5.43 -2.01
CA ARG A 18 -19.90 -4.99 -3.35
C ARG A 18 -18.81 -5.93 -3.87
N GLN A 19 -18.85 -6.22 -5.15
CA GLN A 19 -17.75 -6.92 -5.79
C GLN A 19 -16.49 -6.05 -5.83
N PHE A 20 -15.36 -6.67 -5.57
CA PHE A 20 -14.05 -6.03 -5.63
C PHE A 20 -13.03 -6.92 -6.31
N VAL A 21 -11.99 -6.29 -6.81
CA VAL A 21 -10.78 -6.98 -7.26
C VAL A 21 -9.66 -6.81 -6.25
N LEU A 22 -8.78 -7.82 -6.19
CA LEU A 22 -7.49 -7.75 -5.53
C LEU A 22 -6.39 -7.75 -6.58
N GLN A 23 -5.45 -6.84 -6.42
CA GLN A 23 -4.27 -6.72 -7.27
C GLN A 23 -3.01 -6.63 -6.39
N GLU A 24 -1.85 -7.04 -6.93
CA GLU A 24 -0.57 -6.75 -6.29
C GLU A 24 -0.40 -5.24 -6.11
N LYS A 25 0.04 -4.83 -4.92
CA LYS A 25 0.48 -3.46 -4.72
C LYS A 25 1.94 -3.33 -5.15
N LEU A 26 2.12 -2.75 -6.30
CA LEU A 26 3.43 -2.50 -6.89
C LEU A 26 4.18 -1.40 -6.12
N ASP A 27 5.47 -1.58 -5.93
CA ASP A 27 6.38 -0.59 -5.33
C ASP A 27 7.31 -0.02 -6.41
N GLY A 28 6.75 0.82 -7.24
CA GLY A 28 7.41 1.41 -8.39
C GLY A 28 7.22 2.92 -8.45
N PHE A 29 7.31 3.46 -9.65
CA PHE A 29 7.18 4.88 -9.92
C PHE A 29 5.89 5.15 -10.69
N ARG A 30 4.88 5.74 -10.02
CA ARG A 30 3.59 6.02 -10.64
C ARG A 30 3.74 6.86 -11.91
N CYS A 31 3.09 6.41 -12.97
CA CYS A 31 3.07 7.06 -14.26
C CYS A 31 1.67 7.08 -14.86
N THR A 32 1.26 8.19 -15.46
CA THR A 32 0.17 8.23 -16.40
C THR A 32 0.75 8.43 -17.81
N ALA A 33 0.40 7.52 -18.72
CA ALA A 33 0.82 7.58 -20.12
C ALA A 33 -0.34 8.12 -20.96
N HIS A 34 -0.14 9.32 -21.49
CA HIS A 34 -1.11 10.01 -22.34
C HIS A 34 -0.75 9.78 -23.81
N LYS A 35 -1.73 9.43 -24.63
CA LYS A 35 -1.62 9.52 -26.10
C LYS A 35 -2.74 10.42 -26.60
N GLU A 36 -2.36 11.57 -27.13
CA GLU A 36 -3.28 12.59 -27.63
C GLU A 36 -2.83 13.07 -29.01
N ASN A 37 -3.69 12.93 -30.03
CA ASN A 37 -3.39 13.29 -31.43
C ASN A 37 -2.08 12.65 -31.92
N GLY A 38 -1.83 11.38 -31.57
CA GLY A 38 -0.62 10.65 -31.94
C GLY A 38 0.62 10.98 -31.07
N VAL A 39 0.55 11.98 -30.20
CA VAL A 39 1.67 12.38 -29.33
C VAL A 39 1.60 11.66 -28.00
N VAL A 40 2.71 11.01 -27.62
CA VAL A 40 2.84 10.31 -26.33
C VAL A 40 3.51 11.23 -25.29
N ARG A 41 2.96 11.24 -24.09
CA ARG A 41 3.53 11.95 -22.93
C ARG A 41 3.43 11.06 -21.70
N LEU A 42 4.54 10.87 -21.02
CA LEU A 42 4.57 10.18 -19.73
C LEU A 42 4.65 11.22 -18.61
N VAL A 43 3.80 11.07 -17.60
CA VAL A 43 3.65 12.06 -16.52
C VAL A 43 3.72 11.39 -15.17
N SER A 44 4.53 11.91 -14.27
CA SER A 44 4.67 11.42 -12.90
C SER A 44 3.46 11.78 -12.05
N ARG A 45 3.39 11.17 -10.86
CA ARG A 45 2.37 11.46 -9.85
C ARG A 45 2.26 12.95 -9.48
N GLN A 46 3.37 13.69 -9.53
CA GLN A 46 3.40 15.14 -9.25
C GLN A 46 3.06 16.00 -10.46
N GLY A 47 2.67 15.42 -11.58
CA GLY A 47 2.40 16.13 -12.81
C GLY A 47 3.66 16.56 -13.58
N LYS A 48 4.83 16.04 -13.22
CA LYS A 48 6.09 16.33 -13.93
C LYS A 48 6.27 15.37 -15.10
N PRO A 49 6.78 15.84 -16.25
CA PRO A 49 7.06 14.96 -17.38
C PRO A 49 8.15 13.95 -17.02
N ILE A 50 7.98 12.72 -17.52
CA ILE A 50 8.98 11.67 -17.53
C ILE A 50 9.40 11.51 -19.00
N SER A 51 10.67 11.66 -19.29
CA SER A 51 11.19 11.59 -20.66
C SER A 51 12.22 10.49 -20.80
N GLY A 52 12.39 10.04 -22.04
CA GLY A 52 13.45 9.12 -22.43
C GLY A 52 13.17 7.65 -22.12
N LEU A 53 11.97 7.27 -21.72
CA LEU A 53 11.57 5.86 -21.62
C LEU A 53 11.14 5.35 -22.99
N VAL A 54 12.10 5.31 -23.90
CA VAL A 54 11.88 5.12 -25.35
C VAL A 54 11.11 3.85 -25.71
N ASP A 55 11.34 2.76 -24.95
CA ASP A 55 10.65 1.49 -25.18
C ASP A 55 9.17 1.58 -24.81
N VAL A 56 8.87 2.18 -23.65
CA VAL A 56 7.48 2.39 -23.19
C VAL A 56 6.76 3.39 -24.10
N GLU A 57 7.41 4.51 -24.45
CA GLU A 57 6.85 5.52 -25.34
C GLU A 57 6.52 4.94 -26.71
N LYS A 58 7.40 4.08 -27.27
CA LYS A 58 7.18 3.36 -28.51
C LYS A 58 5.96 2.44 -28.45
N ASP A 59 5.83 1.66 -27.39
CA ASP A 59 4.71 0.73 -27.24
C ASP A 59 3.38 1.48 -27.05
N ILE A 60 3.36 2.57 -26.28
CA ILE A 60 2.16 3.43 -26.14
C ILE A 60 1.79 4.07 -27.50
N ALA A 61 2.77 4.51 -28.27
CA ALA A 61 2.54 5.07 -29.62
C ALA A 61 1.93 4.03 -30.57
N ALA A 62 2.32 2.76 -30.43
CA ALA A 62 1.87 1.67 -31.28
C ALA A 62 0.45 1.14 -30.94
N ILE A 63 -0.14 1.52 -29.81
CA ILE A 63 -1.53 1.15 -29.49
C ILE A 63 -2.46 1.72 -30.56
N ASP A 64 -3.31 0.84 -31.15
CA ASP A 64 -4.32 1.23 -32.16
C ASP A 64 -5.52 1.92 -31.48
N ALA A 65 -5.28 3.07 -30.91
CA ALA A 65 -6.25 3.98 -30.32
C ALA A 65 -5.57 5.35 -30.11
N ASP A 66 -6.36 6.40 -29.93
CA ASP A 66 -5.88 7.74 -29.62
C ASP A 66 -6.74 8.40 -28.54
N ASN A 67 -6.25 9.49 -27.97
CA ASN A 67 -6.96 10.30 -26.97
C ASN A 67 -7.33 9.49 -25.69
N PHE A 68 -6.35 8.77 -25.15
CA PHE A 68 -6.48 8.01 -23.91
C PHE A 68 -5.36 8.30 -22.90
N VAL A 69 -5.63 7.96 -21.65
CA VAL A 69 -4.66 7.97 -20.55
C VAL A 69 -4.64 6.60 -19.89
N ILE A 70 -3.50 5.93 -19.95
CA ILE A 70 -3.23 4.71 -19.19
C ILE A 70 -2.59 5.10 -17.86
N ASP A 71 -3.11 4.56 -16.77
CA ASP A 71 -2.59 4.76 -15.43
C ASP A 71 -1.89 3.49 -14.95
N GLY A 72 -0.64 3.63 -14.51
CA GLY A 72 0.20 2.48 -14.18
C GLY A 72 1.35 2.81 -13.23
N GLU A 73 2.14 1.79 -12.99
CA GLU A 73 3.38 1.87 -12.19
C GLU A 73 4.55 1.45 -13.08
N LEU A 74 5.57 2.30 -13.17
CA LEU A 74 6.82 1.96 -13.84
C LEU A 74 7.66 1.09 -12.90
N LEU A 75 8.13 -0.04 -13.42
CA LEU A 75 9.02 -0.96 -12.72
C LEU A 75 10.10 -1.46 -13.68
N LEU A 76 11.18 -1.97 -13.10
CA LEU A 76 12.18 -2.71 -13.87
C LEU A 76 11.53 -3.90 -14.57
N LYS A 77 11.90 -4.15 -15.83
CA LYS A 77 11.41 -5.28 -16.62
C LYS A 77 11.72 -6.62 -15.95
N ASP A 78 12.92 -6.77 -15.39
CA ASP A 78 13.39 -7.98 -14.71
C ASP A 78 13.21 -7.93 -13.19
N ARG A 79 12.12 -7.33 -12.71
CA ARG A 79 11.86 -7.11 -11.29
C ARG A 79 11.81 -8.38 -10.44
N ALA A 80 11.53 -9.53 -11.05
CA ALA A 80 11.43 -10.81 -10.33
C ALA A 80 12.73 -11.21 -9.62
N ASN A 81 13.88 -10.71 -10.09
CA ASN A 81 15.20 -10.97 -9.53
C ASN A 81 15.64 -9.90 -8.50
N ILE A 82 14.76 -8.96 -8.16
CA ILE A 82 15.06 -7.84 -7.25
C ILE A 82 14.08 -7.88 -6.09
N PRO A 83 14.57 -7.95 -4.83
CA PRO A 83 13.72 -7.88 -3.66
C PRO A 83 12.77 -6.68 -3.72
N SER A 84 11.48 -6.87 -3.41
CA SER A 84 10.43 -5.84 -3.56
C SER A 84 10.82 -4.51 -2.93
N LYS A 85 11.43 -4.54 -1.73
CA LYS A 85 11.91 -3.34 -1.02
C LYS A 85 12.99 -2.53 -1.75
N LEU A 86 13.62 -3.11 -2.77
CA LEU A 86 14.66 -2.45 -3.58
C LEU A 86 14.13 -2.01 -4.96
N GLN A 87 12.96 -2.50 -5.37
CA GLN A 87 12.41 -2.24 -6.71
C GLN A 87 12.17 -0.75 -6.95
N TYR A 88 11.57 -0.04 -5.99
CA TYR A 88 11.39 1.41 -6.09
C TYR A 88 12.71 2.16 -6.32
N LYS A 89 13.72 1.87 -5.48
CA LYS A 89 15.02 2.55 -5.57
C LYS A 89 15.72 2.28 -6.91
N ALA A 90 15.69 1.04 -7.37
CA ALA A 90 16.30 0.63 -8.62
C ALA A 90 15.57 1.25 -9.84
N THR A 91 14.24 1.20 -9.85
CA THR A 91 13.40 1.85 -10.88
C THR A 91 13.61 3.36 -10.90
N SER A 92 13.56 3.99 -9.73
CA SER A 92 13.72 5.44 -9.59
C SER A 92 15.09 5.93 -10.11
N LYS A 93 16.16 5.13 -9.94
CA LYS A 93 17.48 5.46 -10.46
C LYS A 93 17.47 5.61 -11.99
N ILE A 94 16.77 4.72 -12.71
CA ILE A 94 16.66 4.79 -14.18
C ILE A 94 15.71 5.93 -14.58
N VAL A 95 14.49 5.94 -14.02
CA VAL A 95 13.45 6.92 -14.38
C VAL A 95 13.92 8.36 -14.16
N SER A 96 14.68 8.61 -13.09
CA SER A 96 15.18 9.95 -12.74
C SER A 96 16.56 10.27 -13.33
N SER A 97 17.16 9.36 -14.09
CA SER A 97 18.43 9.64 -14.75
C SER A 97 18.27 10.78 -15.78
N LYS A 98 19.39 11.40 -16.18
CA LYS A 98 19.42 12.42 -17.22
C LYS A 98 19.69 11.83 -18.62
N ASP A 99 19.75 10.49 -18.71
CA ASP A 99 19.99 9.82 -19.98
C ASP A 99 18.84 10.13 -20.95
N PRO A 100 19.13 10.49 -22.19
CA PRO A 100 18.13 10.79 -23.20
C PRO A 100 17.34 9.53 -23.61
N GLU A 101 17.94 8.35 -23.51
CA GLU A 101 17.34 7.05 -23.82
C GLU A 101 17.49 6.12 -22.62
N LYS A 102 16.37 5.66 -22.10
CA LYS A 102 16.27 4.80 -20.91
C LYS A 102 15.55 3.51 -21.27
N HIS A 103 16.16 2.40 -20.95
CA HIS A 103 15.69 1.07 -21.27
C HIS A 103 15.45 0.23 -20.02
N GLY A 104 14.82 -0.93 -20.20
CA GLY A 104 14.61 -1.91 -19.13
C GLY A 104 13.53 -1.53 -18.13
N ILE A 105 12.62 -0.63 -18.50
CA ILE A 105 11.43 -0.26 -17.71
C ILE A 105 10.17 -0.77 -18.41
N THR A 106 9.23 -1.29 -17.61
CA THR A 106 7.89 -1.69 -18.04
C THR A 106 6.84 -0.83 -17.36
N LEU A 107 5.82 -0.39 -18.09
CA LEU A 107 4.62 0.23 -17.54
C LEU A 107 3.64 -0.90 -17.12
N ASN A 108 3.45 -1.08 -15.84
CA ASN A 108 2.47 -2.01 -15.28
C ASN A 108 1.14 -1.27 -15.16
N ALA A 109 0.30 -1.41 -16.18
CA ALA A 109 -0.95 -0.71 -16.37
C ALA A 109 -2.08 -1.34 -15.52
N PHE A 110 -2.86 -0.55 -14.82
CA PHE A 110 -3.97 -1.03 -13.99
C PHE A 110 -5.28 -0.27 -14.21
N ASP A 111 -5.28 0.82 -14.98
CA ASP A 111 -6.48 1.57 -15.33
C ASP A 111 -6.31 2.33 -16.64
N ILE A 112 -7.43 2.67 -17.29
CA ILE A 112 -7.45 3.51 -18.49
C ILE A 112 -8.68 4.41 -18.45
N VAL A 113 -8.53 5.63 -18.95
CA VAL A 113 -9.63 6.57 -19.20
C VAL A 113 -9.40 7.27 -20.53
N SER A 114 -10.43 7.87 -21.13
CA SER A 114 -10.24 8.75 -22.27
C SER A 114 -9.56 10.05 -21.87
N GLU A 115 -8.87 10.72 -22.80
CA GLU A 115 -8.28 12.04 -22.54
C GLU A 115 -9.38 13.09 -22.21
N GLN A 116 -10.59 12.93 -22.77
CA GLN A 116 -11.73 13.79 -22.45
C GLN A 116 -12.15 13.63 -20.99
N GLU A 117 -12.31 12.37 -20.47
CA GLU A 117 -12.60 12.11 -19.06
C GLU A 117 -11.49 12.65 -18.16
N TRP A 118 -10.22 12.52 -18.61
CA TRP A 118 -9.07 13.02 -17.87
C TRP A 118 -9.11 14.54 -17.70
N GLN A 119 -9.39 15.27 -18.77
CA GLN A 119 -9.48 16.74 -18.75
C GLN A 119 -10.69 17.23 -17.97
N ALA A 120 -11.83 16.57 -18.12
CA ALA A 120 -13.07 16.88 -17.38
C ALA A 120 -12.98 16.48 -15.89
N GLN A 121 -12.04 15.60 -15.51
CA GLN A 121 -11.98 14.95 -14.20
C GLN A 121 -13.30 14.26 -13.81
N GLU A 122 -13.97 13.69 -14.79
CA GLU A 122 -15.22 12.97 -14.64
C GLU A 122 -15.14 11.61 -15.34
N SER A 123 -15.26 10.52 -14.56
CA SER A 123 -15.22 9.17 -15.09
C SER A 123 -16.64 8.67 -15.42
N ILE A 124 -16.78 8.11 -16.61
CA ILE A 124 -18.03 7.58 -17.14
C ILE A 124 -18.20 6.10 -16.77
N TYR A 125 -17.17 5.31 -16.99
CA TYR A 125 -17.22 3.84 -16.89
C TYR A 125 -16.85 3.33 -15.49
N PRO A 126 -17.48 2.22 -15.02
CA PRO A 126 -17.01 1.47 -13.86
C PRO A 126 -15.64 0.84 -14.12
N TYR A 127 -14.94 0.45 -13.06
CA TYR A 127 -13.59 -0.09 -13.17
C TYR A 127 -13.47 -1.33 -14.06
N MET A 128 -14.42 -2.27 -13.97
CA MET A 128 -14.32 -3.50 -14.76
C MET A 128 -14.40 -3.22 -16.26
N ASP A 129 -15.26 -2.30 -16.70
CA ASP A 129 -15.36 -1.90 -18.10
C ASP A 129 -14.06 -1.24 -18.57
N ARG A 130 -13.46 -0.37 -17.74
CA ARG A 130 -12.17 0.25 -18.04
C ARG A 130 -11.04 -0.79 -18.11
N TYR A 131 -11.08 -1.80 -17.23
CA TYR A 131 -10.10 -2.88 -17.23
C TYR A 131 -10.20 -3.73 -18.51
N GLU A 132 -11.40 -4.05 -18.97
CA GLU A 132 -11.62 -4.75 -20.25
C GLU A 132 -11.12 -3.92 -21.44
N ILE A 133 -11.37 -2.61 -21.44
CA ILE A 133 -10.82 -1.68 -22.44
C ILE A 133 -9.30 -1.70 -22.39
N LEU A 134 -8.69 -1.62 -21.21
CA LEU A 134 -7.26 -1.69 -21.04
C LEU A 134 -6.67 -2.99 -21.61
N GLN A 135 -7.27 -4.12 -21.28
CA GLN A 135 -6.86 -5.43 -21.80
C GLN A 135 -6.96 -5.48 -23.35
N SER A 136 -8.06 -4.99 -23.90
CA SER A 136 -8.26 -5.01 -25.36
C SER A 136 -7.29 -4.11 -26.12
N LYS A 137 -6.78 -3.03 -25.49
CA LYS A 137 -5.94 -2.03 -26.14
C LYS A 137 -4.45 -2.22 -25.89
N ALA A 138 -4.08 -2.67 -24.68
CA ALA A 138 -2.69 -2.66 -24.22
C ALA A 138 -2.08 -4.06 -24.00
N ALA A 139 -2.82 -5.14 -24.22
CA ALA A 139 -2.26 -6.48 -24.13
C ALA A 139 -1.30 -6.79 -25.31
N GLY A 140 -0.24 -7.53 -25.02
CA GLY A 140 0.70 -8.04 -26.03
C GLY A 140 1.88 -7.13 -26.36
N PHE A 141 1.98 -5.95 -25.78
CA PHE A 141 3.15 -5.09 -25.89
C PHE A 141 4.26 -5.53 -24.95
N GLU A 142 5.50 -5.41 -25.37
CA GLU A 142 6.66 -5.93 -24.63
C GLU A 142 6.95 -5.13 -23.36
N ASN A 143 6.74 -3.82 -23.41
CA ASN A 143 7.05 -2.90 -22.30
C ASN A 143 5.79 -2.33 -21.63
N ILE A 144 4.63 -2.94 -21.89
CA ILE A 144 3.38 -2.70 -21.18
C ILE A 144 2.89 -4.04 -20.62
N SER A 145 2.74 -4.12 -19.31
CA SER A 145 2.17 -5.27 -18.61
C SER A 145 0.86 -4.86 -17.96
N ILE A 146 -0.18 -5.67 -18.09
CA ILE A 146 -1.44 -5.38 -17.41
C ILE A 146 -1.41 -6.03 -16.03
N VAL A 147 -1.67 -5.25 -14.98
CA VAL A 147 -1.72 -5.76 -13.61
C VAL A 147 -2.90 -6.71 -13.47
N GLU A 148 -2.62 -7.94 -13.09
CA GLU A 148 -3.62 -9.01 -12.98
C GLU A 148 -4.61 -8.75 -11.85
N ASN A 149 -5.88 -9.01 -12.10
CA ASN A 149 -6.91 -9.15 -11.08
C ASN A 149 -6.81 -10.54 -10.45
N LEU A 150 -6.06 -10.66 -9.35
CA LEU A 150 -5.80 -11.93 -8.64
C LEU A 150 -7.06 -12.54 -8.04
N TYR A 151 -8.06 -11.72 -7.78
CA TYR A 151 -9.38 -12.12 -7.30
C TYR A 151 -10.44 -11.12 -7.78
N VAL A 152 -11.60 -11.63 -8.15
CA VAL A 152 -12.80 -10.86 -8.45
C VAL A 152 -13.97 -11.51 -7.72
N GLY A 153 -14.62 -10.79 -6.84
CA GLY A 153 -15.75 -11.32 -6.06
C GLY A 153 -16.12 -10.43 -4.88
N ASN A 154 -16.86 -10.99 -3.93
CA ASN A 154 -17.34 -10.28 -2.75
C ASN A 154 -17.00 -10.99 -1.42
N ASP A 155 -16.19 -12.05 -1.46
CA ASP A 155 -15.74 -12.75 -0.26
C ASP A 155 -14.51 -12.05 0.35
N GLU A 156 -14.75 -11.31 1.44
CA GLU A 156 -13.71 -10.57 2.15
C GLU A 156 -12.71 -11.48 2.87
N SER A 157 -13.06 -12.74 3.17
CA SER A 157 -12.13 -13.69 3.81
C SER A 157 -10.91 -13.99 2.93
N VAL A 158 -11.04 -13.79 1.63
CA VAL A 158 -9.94 -13.96 0.66
C VAL A 158 -8.84 -12.93 0.88
N ILE A 159 -9.17 -11.72 1.38
CA ILE A 159 -8.18 -10.65 1.63
C ILE A 159 -7.15 -11.11 2.66
N GLU A 160 -7.60 -11.76 3.76
CA GLU A 160 -6.72 -12.24 4.81
C GLU A 160 -5.77 -13.33 4.32
N LYS A 161 -6.27 -14.25 3.50
CA LYS A 161 -5.45 -15.29 2.90
C LYS A 161 -4.41 -14.70 1.94
N MET A 162 -4.85 -13.82 1.05
CA MET A 162 -3.97 -13.24 0.04
C MET A 162 -2.95 -12.26 0.62
N ILE A 163 -3.20 -11.62 1.77
CA ILE A 163 -2.18 -10.79 2.42
C ILE A 163 -1.06 -11.64 3.04
N VAL A 164 -1.37 -12.86 3.49
CA VAL A 164 -0.35 -13.84 3.93
C VAL A 164 0.52 -14.26 2.74
N ASP A 165 -0.12 -14.56 1.61
CA ASP A 165 0.59 -14.92 0.38
C ASP A 165 1.46 -13.75 -0.13
N ALA A 166 0.95 -12.52 -0.05
CA ALA A 166 1.68 -11.31 -0.42
C ALA A 166 2.93 -11.13 0.47
N LYS A 167 2.82 -11.40 1.79
CA LYS A 167 3.96 -11.38 2.72
C LYS A 167 5.00 -12.46 2.35
N ALA A 168 4.55 -13.68 2.04
CA ALA A 168 5.43 -14.78 1.63
C ALA A 168 6.17 -14.51 0.30
N LYS A 169 5.54 -13.76 -0.61
CA LYS A 169 6.12 -13.31 -1.88
C LYS A 169 6.92 -12.00 -1.75
N GLU A 170 7.06 -11.47 -0.55
CA GLU A 170 7.71 -10.18 -0.27
C GLU A 170 7.08 -8.99 -1.03
N TRP A 171 5.82 -9.06 -1.39
CA TRP A 171 5.10 -7.94 -2.02
C TRP A 171 4.88 -6.78 -1.02
N GLU A 172 4.77 -5.56 -1.51
CA GLU A 172 4.44 -4.40 -0.66
C GLU A 172 3.05 -4.54 -0.01
N GLY A 173 2.17 -5.33 -0.61
CA GLY A 173 0.82 -5.60 -0.16
C GLY A 173 -0.15 -5.83 -1.32
N LEU A 174 -1.41 -5.52 -1.07
CA LEU A 174 -2.50 -5.64 -2.04
C LEU A 174 -3.21 -4.31 -2.25
N MET A 175 -3.79 -4.14 -3.43
CA MET A 175 -4.76 -3.11 -3.73
C MET A 175 -6.14 -3.74 -3.82
N ILE A 176 -7.12 -3.14 -3.14
CA ILE A 176 -8.55 -3.48 -3.28
C ILE A 176 -9.19 -2.38 -4.09
N ARG A 177 -9.91 -2.74 -5.14
CA ARG A 177 -10.67 -1.81 -5.95
C ARG A 177 -12.07 -2.36 -6.15
N PHE A 178 -13.11 -1.55 -5.91
CA PHE A 178 -14.49 -1.99 -6.17
C PHE A 178 -14.77 -1.99 -7.67
N CYS A 179 -15.41 -3.09 -8.15
CA CYS A 179 -15.66 -3.34 -9.57
C CYS A 179 -16.48 -2.25 -10.25
N ASP A 180 -17.42 -1.65 -9.53
CA ASP A 180 -18.30 -0.57 -9.98
C ASP A 180 -17.73 0.84 -9.77
N SER A 181 -16.48 0.95 -9.28
CA SER A 181 -15.90 2.25 -8.96
C SER A 181 -15.58 3.07 -10.19
N LYS A 182 -15.89 4.35 -10.13
CA LYS A 182 -15.44 5.34 -11.11
C LYS A 182 -13.96 5.67 -10.91
N TYR A 183 -13.26 6.08 -11.97
CA TYR A 183 -11.90 6.60 -11.83
C TYR A 183 -11.91 7.88 -10.98
N ALA A 184 -10.93 8.02 -10.11
CA ALA A 184 -10.87 9.17 -9.20
C ALA A 184 -9.49 9.83 -9.21
N TRP A 185 -9.44 11.11 -9.59
CA TRP A 185 -8.23 11.94 -9.59
C TRP A 185 -7.75 12.35 -8.18
N LYS A 186 -8.55 12.04 -7.17
CA LYS A 186 -8.29 12.30 -5.75
C LYS A 186 -8.43 11.01 -4.93
N ARG A 187 -8.17 11.09 -3.62
CA ARG A 187 -8.39 9.96 -2.72
C ARG A 187 -9.82 9.44 -2.82
N SER A 188 -9.95 8.15 -3.03
CA SER A 188 -11.22 7.45 -3.10
C SER A 188 -11.38 6.48 -1.93
N LYS A 189 -12.63 6.21 -1.57
CA LYS A 189 -12.99 5.12 -0.65
C LYS A 189 -13.13 3.79 -1.40
N ASP A 190 -13.08 3.83 -2.72
CA ASP A 190 -13.27 2.69 -3.60
C ASP A 190 -11.95 2.08 -4.09
N LEU A 191 -10.82 2.70 -3.74
CA LEU A 191 -9.49 2.18 -3.96
C LEU A 191 -8.72 2.20 -2.64
N LEU A 192 -8.46 1.01 -2.09
CA LEU A 192 -7.86 0.82 -0.78
C LEU A 192 -6.54 0.08 -0.94
N LYS A 193 -5.60 0.34 -0.06
CA LYS A 193 -4.35 -0.43 0.04
C LYS A 193 -4.32 -1.21 1.33
N VAL A 194 -3.97 -2.48 1.22
CA VAL A 194 -3.71 -3.37 2.34
C VAL A 194 -2.25 -3.75 2.31
N LYS A 195 -1.56 -3.59 3.42
CA LYS A 195 -0.17 -4.01 3.57
C LYS A 195 -0.11 -5.12 4.62
N PRO A 196 0.82 -6.07 4.50
CA PRO A 196 1.09 -7.01 5.58
C PRO A 196 1.48 -6.26 6.85
N PHE A 197 0.97 -6.71 7.98
CA PHE A 197 1.47 -6.24 9.26
C PHE A 197 2.89 -6.76 9.48
N GLN A 198 3.71 -5.91 10.08
CA GLN A 198 5.01 -6.26 10.63
C GLN A 198 4.84 -6.52 12.12
N GLU A 199 5.79 -7.22 12.70
CA GLU A 199 5.79 -7.53 14.12
C GLU A 199 7.09 -7.05 14.74
N LEU A 200 7.04 -6.59 15.98
CA LEU A 200 8.20 -6.29 16.79
C LEU A 200 7.89 -6.59 18.25
N ASP A 201 8.94 -6.90 18.99
CA ASP A 201 8.89 -7.02 20.44
C ASP A 201 9.36 -5.70 21.08
N ALA A 202 8.68 -5.26 22.13
CA ALA A 202 8.99 -4.01 22.81
C ALA A 202 8.83 -4.13 24.33
N TYR A 203 9.68 -3.42 25.07
CA TYR A 203 9.53 -3.31 26.53
C TYR A 203 8.38 -2.38 26.90
N ILE A 204 7.57 -2.79 27.85
CA ILE A 204 6.62 -1.89 28.51
C ILE A 204 7.42 -0.96 29.43
N ILE A 205 7.34 0.36 29.18
CA ILE A 205 7.98 1.38 29.99
C ILE A 205 6.98 2.19 30.82
N GLY A 206 5.69 1.91 30.67
CA GLY A 206 4.62 2.56 31.41
C GLY A 206 3.24 2.19 30.85
N TYR A 207 2.23 2.84 31.37
CA TYR A 207 0.83 2.58 30.98
C TYR A 207 -0.01 3.85 31.12
N GLU A 208 -1.15 3.86 30.44
CA GLU A 208 -2.16 4.92 30.54
C GLU A 208 -3.52 4.29 30.83
N GLU A 209 -4.31 4.96 31.66
CA GLU A 209 -5.70 4.57 31.89
C GLU A 209 -6.56 4.85 30.66
N GLY A 210 -7.54 4.00 30.43
CA GLY A 210 -8.51 4.18 29.39
C GLY A 210 -9.48 5.32 29.68
N THR A 211 -10.14 5.80 28.64
CA THR A 211 -11.16 6.86 28.74
C THR A 211 -12.54 6.31 28.31
N ASN A 212 -13.58 7.02 28.66
CA ASN A 212 -14.98 6.66 28.33
C ASN A 212 -15.34 5.22 28.78
N SER A 213 -15.67 4.35 27.84
CA SER A 213 -16.01 2.94 28.10
C SER A 213 -14.86 2.12 28.71
N ASN A 214 -13.63 2.60 28.62
CA ASN A 214 -12.43 1.96 29.16
C ASN A 214 -11.91 2.64 30.43
N ALA A 215 -12.67 3.53 31.07
CA ALA A 215 -12.30 4.11 32.34
C ALA A 215 -12.15 3.01 33.41
N GLY A 216 -11.08 3.07 34.22
CA GLY A 216 -10.74 2.04 35.19
C GLY A 216 -10.04 0.80 34.60
N LYS A 217 -9.76 0.79 33.31
CA LYS A 217 -9.09 -0.31 32.57
C LYS A 217 -7.83 0.19 31.85
N LEU A 218 -7.04 -0.72 31.31
CA LEU A 218 -5.90 -0.36 30.49
C LEU A 218 -6.35 0.41 29.24
N GLY A 219 -5.87 1.64 29.08
CA GLY A 219 -6.02 2.43 27.85
C GLY A 219 -4.93 2.08 26.83
N ALA A 220 -3.67 2.16 27.25
CA ALA A 220 -2.52 1.83 26.42
C ALA A 220 -1.30 1.43 27.27
N PHE A 221 -0.45 0.56 26.74
CA PHE A 221 0.93 0.46 27.17
C PHE A 221 1.80 1.49 26.47
N LEU A 222 2.71 2.10 27.20
CA LEU A 222 3.82 2.88 26.68
C LEU A 222 4.99 1.94 26.45
N CYS A 223 5.51 1.90 25.23
CA CYS A 223 6.50 0.90 24.83
C CYS A 223 7.76 1.57 24.29
N GLU A 224 8.90 0.88 24.47
CA GLU A 224 10.19 1.27 23.94
C GLU A 224 10.93 0.05 23.39
N VAL A 225 11.66 0.24 22.28
CA VAL A 225 12.57 -0.75 21.72
C VAL A 225 13.74 -0.04 21.02
N ASP A 226 14.92 -0.64 21.08
CA ASP A 226 16.04 -0.27 20.19
C ASP A 226 15.82 -0.92 18.84
N TYR A 227 15.57 -0.12 17.79
CA TYR A 227 15.19 -0.61 16.49
C TYR A 227 16.32 -0.44 15.47
N LYS A 228 17.06 -1.52 15.26
CA LYS A 228 18.17 -1.57 14.28
C LYS A 228 19.09 -0.36 14.42
N ASP A 229 19.61 0.15 13.31
CA ASP A 229 20.48 1.33 13.27
C ASP A 229 19.72 2.68 13.42
N MET A 230 18.40 2.62 13.64
CA MET A 230 17.53 3.81 13.70
C MET A 230 17.36 4.37 15.13
N GLY A 231 17.89 3.68 16.15
CA GLY A 231 17.85 4.13 17.55
C GLY A 231 16.56 3.79 18.29
N LYS A 232 16.27 4.51 19.36
CA LYS A 232 15.14 4.23 20.25
C LYS A 232 13.81 4.62 19.64
N LEU A 233 12.91 3.65 19.59
CA LEU A 233 11.55 3.78 19.11
C LEU A 233 10.59 3.76 20.30
N LYS A 234 9.86 4.85 20.54
CA LYS A 234 8.86 4.98 21.60
C LYS A 234 7.47 5.14 20.99
N PHE A 235 6.51 4.37 21.50
CA PHE A 235 5.16 4.39 20.98
C PHE A 235 4.14 3.89 22.01
N LYS A 236 2.84 4.13 21.71
CA LYS A 236 1.72 3.67 22.55
C LYS A 236 0.98 2.53 21.84
N VAL A 237 0.67 1.49 22.58
CA VAL A 237 -0.14 0.36 22.12
C VAL A 237 -1.49 0.44 22.82
N GLY A 238 -2.51 0.94 22.12
CA GLY A 238 -3.86 1.14 22.68
C GLY A 238 -4.92 0.19 22.10
N GLY A 239 -4.56 -0.61 21.09
CA GLY A 239 -5.44 -1.58 20.43
C GLY A 239 -4.95 -3.01 20.56
N GLY A 240 -5.79 -3.97 20.17
CA GLY A 240 -5.46 -5.40 20.16
C GLY A 240 -5.86 -6.15 21.41
N TYR A 241 -6.34 -5.49 22.45
CA TYR A 241 -6.76 -6.10 23.72
C TYR A 241 -8.24 -6.49 23.70
N SER A 242 -8.57 -7.62 24.34
CA SER A 242 -9.94 -7.91 24.78
C SER A 242 -10.31 -7.07 26.01
N ASP A 243 -11.59 -7.02 26.38
CA ASP A 243 -12.05 -6.32 27.57
C ASP A 243 -11.48 -6.96 28.84
N GLU A 244 -11.39 -8.29 28.89
CA GLU A 244 -10.82 -9.07 29.98
C GLU A 244 -9.32 -8.80 30.14
N GLU A 245 -8.57 -8.74 29.03
CA GLU A 245 -7.14 -8.39 29.04
C GLU A 245 -6.92 -6.96 29.55
N ARG A 246 -7.79 -6.02 29.18
CA ARG A 246 -7.71 -4.65 29.69
C ARG A 246 -7.88 -4.58 31.20
N ASP A 247 -8.84 -5.31 31.75
CA ASP A 247 -9.07 -5.39 33.19
C ASP A 247 -7.90 -6.05 33.91
N GLN A 248 -7.42 -7.18 33.38
CA GLN A 248 -6.30 -7.93 33.95
C GLN A 248 -5.00 -7.12 33.93
N PHE A 249 -4.66 -6.54 32.79
CA PHE A 249 -3.43 -5.76 32.64
C PHE A 249 -3.46 -4.48 33.48
N TRP A 250 -4.64 -3.86 33.64
CA TRP A 250 -4.79 -2.70 34.51
C TRP A 250 -4.55 -3.04 35.99
N ALA A 251 -5.10 -4.17 36.43
CA ALA A 251 -4.88 -4.64 37.79
C ALA A 251 -3.42 -4.99 38.10
N GLN A 252 -2.68 -5.48 37.11
CA GLN A 252 -1.27 -5.90 37.23
C GLN A 252 -0.27 -4.86 36.67
N ARG A 253 -0.71 -3.68 36.30
CA ARG A 253 0.04 -2.70 35.48
C ARG A 253 1.45 -2.41 35.98
N ASP A 254 1.64 -2.28 37.29
CA ASP A 254 2.94 -1.94 37.87
C ASP A 254 3.95 -3.08 37.72
N SER A 255 3.50 -4.32 37.82
CA SER A 255 4.36 -5.51 37.66
C SER A 255 4.67 -5.83 36.19
N LEU A 256 3.93 -5.24 35.26
CA LEU A 256 4.15 -5.43 33.83
C LEU A 256 5.19 -4.46 33.26
N VAL A 257 5.58 -3.41 33.98
CA VAL A 257 6.67 -2.52 33.55
C VAL A 257 7.99 -3.30 33.50
N GLY A 258 8.70 -3.21 32.36
CA GLY A 258 9.90 -3.99 32.08
C GLY A 258 9.64 -5.35 31.40
N ARG A 259 8.38 -5.80 31.31
CA ARG A 259 8.01 -6.99 30.53
C ARG A 259 8.02 -6.68 29.05
N ILE A 260 8.08 -7.72 28.24
CA ILE A 260 8.08 -7.64 26.78
C ILE A 260 6.70 -8.01 26.25
N ILE A 261 6.20 -7.21 25.31
CA ILE A 261 5.03 -7.55 24.50
C ILE A 261 5.39 -7.65 23.04
N SER A 262 4.71 -8.54 22.31
CA SER A 262 4.72 -8.57 20.87
C SER A 262 3.63 -7.66 20.33
N VAL A 263 3.99 -6.86 19.34
CA VAL A 263 3.13 -5.83 18.74
C VAL A 263 3.13 -6.00 17.24
N GLN A 264 1.94 -6.13 16.65
CA GLN A 264 1.83 -5.94 15.21
C GLN A 264 1.68 -4.46 14.88
N TYR A 265 2.29 -4.06 13.77
CA TYR A 265 2.23 -2.68 13.32
C TYR A 265 2.26 -2.59 11.81
N PHE A 266 1.92 -1.42 11.31
CA PHE A 266 1.79 -1.21 9.86
C PHE A 266 3.10 -0.72 9.22
N GLU A 267 3.69 0.32 9.77
CA GLU A 267 4.95 0.93 9.30
C GLU A 267 5.56 1.79 10.40
N ILE A 268 6.85 2.03 10.30
CA ILE A 268 7.55 3.03 11.13
C ILE A 268 7.60 4.33 10.33
N THR A 269 7.22 5.42 10.98
CA THR A 269 7.17 6.76 10.39
C THR A 269 7.75 7.77 11.37
N ASN A 270 8.10 8.95 10.89
CA ASN A 270 8.39 10.06 11.78
C ASN A 270 7.08 10.71 12.25
N ASN A 271 6.99 11.01 13.54
CA ASN A 271 5.92 11.84 14.10
C ASN A 271 6.12 13.33 13.72
N ALA A 272 5.20 14.20 14.14
CA ALA A 272 5.27 15.63 13.85
C ALA A 272 6.53 16.33 14.39
N GLU A 273 7.18 15.73 15.39
CA GLU A 273 8.40 16.22 16.04
C GLU A 273 9.68 15.65 15.41
N GLY A 274 9.54 14.83 14.36
CA GLY A 274 10.65 14.17 13.66
C GLY A 274 11.15 12.90 14.34
N ASN A 275 10.54 12.46 15.45
CA ASN A 275 10.91 11.23 16.13
C ASN A 275 10.28 10.02 15.44
N LEU A 276 10.97 8.89 15.48
CA LEU A 276 10.42 7.61 14.99
C LEU A 276 9.18 7.20 15.80
N SER A 277 8.17 6.74 15.13
CA SER A 277 6.92 6.27 15.73
C SER A 277 6.35 5.09 14.95
N VAL A 278 5.63 4.24 15.66
CA VAL A 278 4.94 3.07 15.11
C VAL A 278 3.52 3.43 14.72
N ARG A 279 3.13 3.09 13.51
CA ARG A 279 1.82 3.41 12.99
C ARG A 279 0.85 2.24 13.16
N PHE A 280 -0.31 2.50 13.80
CA PHE A 280 -1.34 1.52 14.12
C PHE A 280 -0.82 0.30 14.86
N PRO A 281 -0.12 0.48 16.00
CA PRO A 281 0.33 -0.65 16.80
C PRO A 281 -0.87 -1.31 17.48
N GLU A 282 -0.89 -2.65 17.42
CA GLU A 282 -1.87 -3.49 18.11
C GLU A 282 -1.13 -4.57 18.90
N PHE A 283 -1.59 -4.80 20.12
CA PHE A 283 -1.08 -5.86 20.99
C PHE A 283 -1.38 -7.24 20.38
N LEU A 284 -0.39 -8.11 20.42
CA LEU A 284 -0.54 -9.52 20.05
C LEU A 284 -0.50 -10.43 21.26
N GLU A 285 0.57 -10.33 22.05
CA GLU A 285 0.78 -11.18 23.22
C GLU A 285 1.73 -10.54 24.24
N LEU A 286 1.60 -10.93 25.49
CA LEU A 286 2.58 -10.69 26.54
C LEU A 286 3.56 -11.86 26.54
N LYS A 287 4.85 -11.59 26.33
CA LYS A 287 5.88 -12.63 26.32
C LYS A 287 6.10 -13.23 27.70
N GLU A 288 6.59 -14.46 27.74
CA GLU A 288 6.99 -15.13 28.97
C GLU A 288 8.06 -14.32 29.71
N GLU A 289 8.12 -14.51 31.03
CA GLU A 289 9.13 -13.85 31.87
C GLU A 289 10.54 -14.36 31.50
N GLY A 290 11.48 -13.45 31.37
CA GLY A 290 12.83 -13.78 30.92
C GLY A 290 13.04 -13.83 29.40
N SER A 291 12.00 -13.54 28.60
CA SER A 291 12.15 -13.41 27.15
C SER A 291 13.10 -12.26 26.78
N THR A 292 13.74 -12.40 25.61
CA THR A 292 14.61 -11.35 25.02
C THR A 292 14.01 -10.84 23.74
N ILE A 293 14.31 -9.59 23.39
CA ILE A 293 13.88 -8.97 22.13
C ILE A 293 14.74 -9.49 20.97
N ASN A 294 14.09 -9.98 19.93
CA ASN A 294 14.69 -10.40 18.66
C ASN A 294 14.01 -9.66 17.51
N ASN A 295 14.44 -8.41 17.19
CA ASN A 295 13.88 -7.56 16.12
C ASN A 295 14.79 -7.44 14.89
#